data_96d254b4d212eb0aa77c947b02dc95eb
#
_entry.id   96d254b4d212eb0aa77c947b02dc95eb
#
_cell.length_a   1.000
_cell.length_b   1.000
_cell.length_c   1.000
_cell.angle_alpha   90.00
_cell.angle_beta   90.00
_cell.angle_gamma   90.00
#
_symmetry.space_group_name_H-M   'P 1'
#
loop_
_entity.id
_entity.type
_entity.pdbx_description
1 polymer ?
#
loop_
_entity_poly.entity_id
_entity_poly.type
_entity_poly.pdbx_seq_one_letter_code
_entity_poly.pdbx_strand_id
1 'polypeptide(L)'
;IASNMEKSLTVPTATSFRNVPAKLLEVNRKVMNNYRSRTGQPKISFTHIIGYAIVRAIADAVPNMKNGYLTDADGKPQIQKHNNVNIGLAVDVDKGKGQRTLVVPVLRNADALDFAGFLLAYDEIIRKVRANKLTVEDFQGANVSLTNPGTIGTVQSVPRLMPGQGVIVGVGSIDYPAEFQGSDERSLTRLGVSKVVTITSTYDHRIIQGAESGMFLKYVHELLLGQHDFYHDVFRSLGVPYEAVQWHQDSNLLDSEDEMLHKQMQVATLIRVHRVRGHLIADLDPLRWKEPQMPIELDPATYGLTIWDLDRQFLTGGVGGVRKSTLGDLLGVLRDAYCRTIGVEYMH
;
A
#
# COMPACT_ATOMS: atom_id res chain seq x y z
N ILE A 1 -28.19 10.64 5.68
CA ILE A 1 -27.91 9.29 5.16
C ILE A 1 -29.08 8.82 4.29
N ALA A 2 -30.35 8.79 4.80
CA ALA A 2 -31.51 8.27 4.06
C ALA A 2 -31.64 8.85 2.65
N SER A 3 -31.66 10.18 2.50
CA SER A 3 -31.77 10.85 1.20
C SER A 3 -30.67 10.48 0.20
N ASN A 4 -29.42 10.30 0.69
CA ASN A 4 -28.31 9.86 -0.16
C ASN A 4 -28.49 8.39 -0.58
N MET A 5 -29.00 7.55 0.30
CA MET A 5 -29.27 6.14 -0.05
C MET A 5 -30.39 6.03 -1.08
N GLU A 6 -31.47 6.81 -0.96
CA GLU A 6 -32.52 6.88 -1.97
C GLU A 6 -31.97 7.33 -3.32
N LYS A 7 -31.14 8.38 -3.37
CA LYS A 7 -30.48 8.81 -4.60
C LYS A 7 -29.59 7.71 -5.22
N SER A 8 -28.88 6.93 -4.39
CA SER A 8 -28.03 5.85 -4.87
C SER A 8 -28.79 4.71 -5.57
N LEU A 9 -30.06 4.54 -5.25
CA LEU A 9 -30.91 3.52 -5.90
C LEU A 9 -31.20 3.83 -7.38
N THR A 10 -31.01 5.07 -7.82
CA THR A 10 -31.18 5.47 -9.23
C THR A 10 -30.01 5.09 -10.13
N VAL A 11 -28.90 4.60 -9.54
CA VAL A 11 -27.71 4.21 -10.28
C VAL A 11 -27.71 2.67 -10.45
N PRO A 12 -27.84 2.15 -11.68
CA PRO A 12 -27.70 0.72 -11.93
C PRO A 12 -26.22 0.34 -11.84
N THR A 13 -25.86 -0.29 -10.74
CA THR A 13 -24.47 -0.67 -10.46
C THR A 13 -24.22 -2.14 -10.73
N ALA A 14 -22.97 -2.45 -11.14
CA ALA A 14 -22.40 -3.79 -11.06
C ALA A 14 -21.14 -3.75 -10.18
N THR A 15 -20.73 -4.90 -9.67
CA THR A 15 -19.58 -5.01 -8.77
C THR A 15 -18.68 -6.16 -9.19
N SER A 16 -17.40 -5.86 -9.30
CA SER A 16 -16.32 -6.83 -9.51
C SER A 16 -15.46 -6.96 -8.26
N PHE A 17 -14.87 -8.14 -8.05
CA PHE A 17 -14.02 -8.42 -6.89
C PHE A 17 -12.67 -8.97 -7.35
N ARG A 18 -11.63 -8.67 -6.60
CA ARG A 18 -10.32 -9.27 -6.79
C ARG A 18 -9.59 -9.45 -5.47
N ASN A 19 -9.09 -10.66 -5.24
CA ASN A 19 -8.19 -10.96 -4.14
C ASN A 19 -6.76 -10.62 -4.56
N VAL A 20 -6.05 -9.89 -3.70
CA VAL A 20 -4.66 -9.46 -3.91
C VAL A 20 -3.82 -10.00 -2.78
N PRO A 21 -2.70 -10.71 -3.06
CA PRO A 21 -1.73 -11.10 -2.04
C PRO A 21 -1.14 -9.86 -1.36
N ALA A 22 -1.18 -9.80 -0.04
CA ALA A 22 -0.79 -8.61 0.71
C ALA A 22 0.68 -8.65 1.20
N LYS A 23 1.41 -9.75 1.01
CA LYS A 23 2.77 -9.93 1.53
C LYS A 23 3.71 -8.81 1.11
N LEU A 24 3.75 -8.46 -0.17
CA LEU A 24 4.63 -7.39 -0.67
C LEU A 24 4.23 -6.02 -0.12
N LEU A 25 2.93 -5.76 -0.07
CA LEU A 25 2.37 -4.53 0.51
C LEU A 25 2.77 -4.38 1.99
N GLU A 26 2.67 -5.46 2.80
CA GLU A 26 3.06 -5.45 4.21
C GLU A 26 4.54 -5.16 4.39
N VAL A 27 5.39 -5.86 3.61
CA VAL A 27 6.84 -5.76 3.71
C VAL A 27 7.33 -4.37 3.30
N ASN A 28 6.95 -3.87 2.13
CA ASN A 28 7.39 -2.55 1.68
C ASN A 28 6.87 -1.43 2.61
N ARG A 29 5.62 -1.55 3.10
CA ARG A 29 5.11 -0.64 4.12
C ARG A 29 5.93 -0.68 5.41
N LYS A 30 6.36 -1.87 5.89
CA LYS A 30 7.23 -2.02 7.07
C LYS A 30 8.57 -1.31 6.85
N VAL A 31 9.20 -1.49 5.68
CA VAL A 31 10.46 -0.80 5.32
C VAL A 31 10.30 0.72 5.33
N MET A 32 9.27 1.24 4.65
CA MET A 32 8.98 2.67 4.63
C MET A 32 8.73 3.23 6.04
N ASN A 33 7.93 2.55 6.85
CA ASN A 33 7.60 3.01 8.20
C ASN A 33 8.78 2.94 9.16
N ASN A 34 9.67 1.97 9.02
CA ASN A 34 10.92 1.93 9.78
C ASN A 34 11.81 3.12 9.44
N TYR A 35 11.94 3.47 8.16
CA TYR A 35 12.67 4.66 7.74
C TYR A 35 12.03 5.95 8.28
N ARG A 36 10.73 6.12 8.09
CA ARG A 36 9.98 7.31 8.52
C ARG A 36 9.98 7.51 10.04
N SER A 37 9.93 6.43 10.82
CA SER A 37 9.98 6.53 12.28
C SER A 37 11.31 7.12 12.79
N ARG A 38 12.40 6.88 12.07
CA ARG A 38 13.74 7.42 12.38
C ARG A 38 13.86 8.91 12.09
N THR A 39 13.10 9.39 11.11
CA THR A 39 13.07 10.82 10.73
C THR A 39 11.92 11.58 11.39
N GLY A 40 11.24 10.97 12.39
CA GLY A 40 10.14 11.60 13.12
C GLY A 40 8.87 11.82 12.30
N GLN A 41 8.74 11.17 11.13
CA GLN A 41 7.61 11.33 10.24
C GLN A 41 6.45 10.38 10.61
N PRO A 42 5.19 10.75 10.34
CA PRO A 42 4.03 9.90 10.62
C PRO A 42 4.06 8.61 9.79
N LYS A 43 3.43 7.55 10.33
CA LYS A 43 3.36 6.23 9.68
C LYS A 43 2.43 6.24 8.47
N ILE A 44 2.82 5.50 7.44
CA ILE A 44 2.02 5.19 6.26
C ILE A 44 1.06 4.04 6.60
N SER A 45 -0.23 4.20 6.29
CA SER A 45 -1.24 3.15 6.40
C SER A 45 -1.34 2.34 5.12
N PHE A 46 -1.98 1.16 5.19
CA PHE A 46 -2.33 0.39 3.99
C PHE A 46 -3.24 1.18 3.05
N THR A 47 -4.19 1.95 3.62
CA THR A 47 -5.12 2.77 2.84
C THR A 47 -4.41 3.81 1.97
N HIS A 48 -3.28 4.38 2.43
CA HIS A 48 -2.50 5.34 1.63
C HIS A 48 -1.93 4.66 0.38
N ILE A 49 -1.31 3.48 0.53
CA ILE A 49 -0.68 2.77 -0.59
C ILE A 49 -1.74 2.24 -1.56
N ILE A 50 -2.80 1.61 -1.03
CA ILE A 50 -3.89 1.08 -1.86
C ILE A 50 -4.64 2.22 -2.56
N GLY A 51 -4.93 3.32 -1.85
CA GLY A 51 -5.58 4.50 -2.43
C GLY A 51 -4.77 5.11 -3.57
N TYR A 52 -3.46 5.21 -3.40
CA TYR A 52 -2.57 5.67 -4.46
C TYR A 52 -2.54 4.71 -5.65
N ALA A 53 -2.47 3.40 -5.40
CA ALA A 53 -2.55 2.39 -6.47
C ALA A 53 -3.87 2.47 -7.26
N ILE A 54 -5.00 2.75 -6.58
CA ILE A 54 -6.30 2.96 -7.23
C ILE A 54 -6.26 4.19 -8.13
N VAL A 55 -5.72 5.32 -7.66
CA VAL A 55 -5.59 6.55 -8.44
C VAL A 55 -4.70 6.31 -9.67
N ARG A 56 -3.56 5.65 -9.51
CA ARG A 56 -2.66 5.30 -10.62
C ARG A 56 -3.34 4.38 -11.62
N ALA A 57 -4.04 3.34 -11.16
CA ALA A 57 -4.74 2.42 -12.06
C ALA A 57 -5.82 3.12 -12.92
N ILE A 58 -6.52 4.11 -12.35
CA ILE A 58 -7.47 4.92 -13.11
C ILE A 58 -6.75 5.82 -14.11
N ALA A 59 -5.67 6.50 -13.68
CA ALA A 59 -4.95 7.44 -14.52
C ALA A 59 -4.24 6.74 -15.69
N ASP A 60 -3.57 5.62 -15.41
CA ASP A 60 -2.63 4.99 -16.34
C ASP A 60 -3.29 3.93 -17.25
N ALA A 61 -4.29 3.20 -16.72
CA ALA A 61 -4.83 2.03 -17.41
C ALA A 61 -6.30 2.18 -17.85
N VAL A 62 -7.17 2.69 -16.98
CA VAL A 62 -8.63 2.71 -17.24
C VAL A 62 -9.24 4.07 -16.88
N PRO A 63 -8.93 5.14 -17.65
CA PRO A 63 -9.38 6.49 -17.33
C PRO A 63 -10.91 6.67 -17.37
N ASN A 64 -11.64 5.75 -17.99
CA ASN A 64 -13.11 5.79 -18.01
C ASN A 64 -13.72 5.61 -16.61
N MET A 65 -13.01 4.98 -15.67
CA MET A 65 -13.49 4.76 -14.30
C MET A 65 -13.77 6.05 -13.51
N LYS A 66 -13.21 7.20 -13.92
CA LYS A 66 -13.48 8.51 -13.31
C LYS A 66 -14.64 9.28 -13.93
N ASN A 67 -15.20 8.81 -15.04
CA ASN A 67 -16.30 9.50 -15.72
C ASN A 67 -17.64 9.25 -15.01
N GLY A 68 -18.54 10.24 -15.13
CA GLY A 68 -19.87 10.19 -14.53
C GLY A 68 -20.96 10.06 -15.59
N TYR A 69 -22.11 9.55 -15.17
CA TYR A 69 -23.35 9.60 -15.97
C TYR A 69 -24.17 10.81 -15.57
N LEU A 70 -24.69 11.52 -16.54
CA LEU A 70 -25.68 12.58 -16.34
C LEU A 70 -26.76 12.53 -17.44
N THR A 71 -27.86 13.21 -17.18
CA THR A 71 -28.93 13.40 -18.16
C THR A 71 -29.01 14.89 -18.49
N ASP A 72 -29.05 15.22 -19.77
CA ASP A 72 -29.18 16.62 -20.20
C ASP A 72 -30.60 17.18 -19.95
N ALA A 73 -30.81 18.45 -20.29
CA ALA A 73 -32.08 19.12 -20.09
C ALA A 73 -33.24 18.48 -20.91
N ASP A 74 -32.93 17.78 -21.99
CA ASP A 74 -33.91 17.08 -22.84
C ASP A 74 -34.13 15.62 -22.37
N GLY A 75 -33.53 15.20 -21.27
CA GLY A 75 -33.62 13.83 -20.75
C GLY A 75 -32.72 12.83 -21.46
N LYS A 76 -31.77 13.25 -22.31
CA LYS A 76 -30.87 12.36 -23.05
C LYS A 76 -29.66 11.97 -22.18
N PRO A 77 -29.22 10.71 -22.26
CA PRO A 77 -28.06 10.26 -21.53
C PRO A 77 -26.75 10.89 -22.06
N GLN A 78 -25.91 11.32 -21.14
CA GLN A 78 -24.61 11.93 -21.41
C GLN A 78 -23.52 11.33 -20.54
N ILE A 79 -22.28 11.27 -21.05
CA ILE A 79 -21.10 10.92 -20.26
C ILE A 79 -20.39 12.22 -19.86
N GLN A 80 -20.32 12.46 -18.56
CA GLN A 80 -19.51 13.54 -18.02
C GLN A 80 -18.05 13.09 -17.95
N LYS A 81 -17.22 13.60 -18.84
CA LYS A 81 -15.78 13.34 -18.83
C LYS A 81 -15.08 14.24 -17.81
N HIS A 82 -14.23 13.64 -17.00
CA HIS A 82 -13.41 14.37 -16.04
C HIS A 82 -11.93 14.27 -16.44
N ASN A 83 -11.21 15.38 -16.35
CA ASN A 83 -9.78 15.42 -16.67
C ASN A 83 -8.95 14.72 -15.58
N ASN A 84 -9.29 14.95 -14.32
CA ASN A 84 -8.53 14.51 -13.17
C ASN A 84 -9.31 13.53 -12.30
N VAL A 85 -8.59 12.76 -11.48
CA VAL A 85 -9.17 11.90 -10.44
C VAL A 85 -9.36 12.72 -9.17
N ASN A 86 -10.64 12.90 -8.79
CA ASN A 86 -11.03 13.50 -7.52
C ASN A 86 -11.60 12.40 -6.63
N ILE A 87 -10.80 11.94 -5.67
CA ILE A 87 -11.16 10.81 -4.85
C ILE A 87 -11.81 11.22 -3.53
N GLY A 88 -13.07 10.80 -3.32
CA GLY A 88 -13.78 10.94 -2.06
C GLY A 88 -13.33 9.86 -1.08
N LEU A 89 -12.89 10.26 0.09
CA LEU A 89 -12.41 9.37 1.14
C LEU A 89 -13.52 9.15 2.17
N ALA A 90 -14.07 7.94 2.24
CA ALA A 90 -15.07 7.60 3.23
C ALA A 90 -14.41 7.44 4.61
N VAL A 91 -14.61 8.42 5.48
CA VAL A 91 -14.04 8.45 6.84
C VAL A 91 -15.16 8.32 7.86
N ASP A 92 -15.05 7.31 8.70
CA ASP A 92 -15.96 7.10 9.83
C ASP A 92 -15.45 7.87 11.05
N VAL A 93 -16.25 8.80 11.52
CA VAL A 93 -15.95 9.67 12.66
C VAL A 93 -16.77 9.22 13.86
N ASP A 94 -16.09 8.80 14.92
CA ASP A 94 -16.71 8.53 16.21
C ASP A 94 -16.95 9.87 16.96
N LYS A 95 -18.21 10.20 17.22
CA LYS A 95 -18.62 11.40 17.98
C LYS A 95 -18.77 11.13 19.49
N GLY A 96 -18.39 9.94 19.92
CA GLY A 96 -18.61 9.49 21.29
C GLY A 96 -20.03 9.00 21.55
N LYS A 97 -20.25 8.37 22.71
CA LYS A 97 -21.56 7.79 23.13
C LYS A 97 -22.20 6.85 22.08
N GLY A 98 -21.38 6.15 21.27
CA GLY A 98 -21.86 5.23 20.24
C GLY A 98 -22.42 5.92 18.98
N GLN A 99 -22.30 7.22 18.84
CA GLN A 99 -22.71 7.95 17.63
C GLN A 99 -21.56 7.99 16.63
N ARG A 100 -21.77 7.40 15.46
CA ARG A 100 -20.84 7.42 14.33
C ARG A 100 -21.43 8.24 13.18
N THR A 101 -20.57 8.97 12.50
CA THR A 101 -20.95 9.76 11.33
C THR A 101 -19.95 9.49 10.22
N LEU A 102 -20.45 9.09 9.05
CA LEU A 102 -19.64 8.95 7.84
C LEU A 102 -19.52 10.31 7.16
N VAL A 103 -18.32 10.75 6.87
CA VAL A 103 -18.00 11.91 6.04
C VAL A 103 -17.17 11.46 4.85
N VAL A 104 -17.33 12.13 3.70
CA VAL A 104 -16.64 11.78 2.46
C VAL A 104 -15.98 13.03 1.87
N PRO A 105 -14.92 13.55 2.50
CA PRO A 105 -14.16 14.66 1.93
C PRO A 105 -13.41 14.21 0.66
N VAL A 106 -13.07 15.17 -0.20
CA VAL A 106 -12.52 14.94 -1.53
C VAL A 106 -11.09 15.41 -1.64
N LEU A 107 -10.19 14.49 -2.01
CA LEU A 107 -8.85 14.81 -2.45
C LEU A 107 -8.89 15.06 -3.95
N ARG A 108 -8.63 16.32 -4.35
CA ARG A 108 -8.72 16.75 -5.74
C ARG A 108 -7.42 16.53 -6.49
N ASN A 109 -7.55 16.27 -7.80
CA ASN A 109 -6.41 16.11 -8.73
C ASN A 109 -5.37 15.09 -8.21
N ALA A 110 -5.86 13.99 -7.65
CA ALA A 110 -5.02 12.98 -7.01
C ALA A 110 -4.02 12.34 -7.99
N ASP A 111 -4.38 12.25 -9.26
CA ASP A 111 -3.57 11.72 -10.36
C ASP A 111 -2.39 12.62 -10.76
N ALA A 112 -2.42 13.91 -10.41
CA ALA A 112 -1.32 14.83 -10.64
C ALA A 112 -0.23 14.79 -9.53
N LEU A 113 -0.47 14.05 -8.44
CA LEU A 113 0.42 13.97 -7.30
C LEU A 113 1.31 12.72 -7.39
N ASP A 114 2.56 12.86 -6.96
CA ASP A 114 3.37 11.72 -6.58
C ASP A 114 2.91 11.14 -5.24
N PHE A 115 3.52 10.05 -4.78
CA PHE A 115 3.07 9.42 -3.54
C PHE A 115 3.27 10.30 -2.31
N ALA A 116 4.34 11.08 -2.24
CA ALA A 116 4.58 12.00 -1.12
C ALA A 116 3.54 13.12 -1.07
N GLY A 117 3.23 13.71 -2.22
CA GLY A 117 2.17 14.72 -2.36
C GLY A 117 0.78 14.16 -2.03
N PHE A 118 0.47 12.95 -2.51
CA PHE A 118 -0.79 12.25 -2.19
C PHE A 118 -0.91 11.99 -0.68
N LEU A 119 0.16 11.51 -0.04
CA LEU A 119 0.19 11.25 1.40
C LEU A 119 -0.05 12.52 2.21
N LEU A 120 0.61 13.62 1.86
CA LEU A 120 0.44 14.91 2.52
C LEU A 120 -1.00 15.44 2.39
N ALA A 121 -1.57 15.39 1.18
CA ALA A 121 -2.93 15.83 0.93
C ALA A 121 -3.96 14.95 1.66
N TYR A 122 -3.73 13.63 1.70
CA TYR A 122 -4.56 12.70 2.44
C TYR A 122 -4.53 12.99 3.95
N ASP A 123 -3.35 13.12 4.53
CA ASP A 123 -3.17 13.40 5.96
C ASP A 123 -3.76 14.77 6.36
N GLU A 124 -3.69 15.77 5.46
CA GLU A 124 -4.33 17.07 5.69
C GLU A 124 -5.86 16.95 5.77
N ILE A 125 -6.46 16.20 4.86
CA ILE A 125 -7.91 15.92 4.88
C ILE A 125 -8.30 15.23 6.19
N ILE A 126 -7.57 14.17 6.58
CA ILE A 126 -7.85 13.45 7.84
C ILE A 126 -7.69 14.37 9.06
N ARG A 127 -6.70 15.27 9.04
CA ARG A 127 -6.52 16.26 10.09
C ARG A 127 -7.71 17.24 10.18
N LYS A 128 -8.22 17.73 9.03
CA LYS A 128 -9.42 18.56 8.97
C LYS A 128 -10.66 17.83 9.51
N VAL A 129 -10.82 16.55 9.15
CA VAL A 129 -11.90 15.67 9.65
C VAL A 129 -11.85 15.58 11.17
N ARG A 130 -10.68 15.24 11.73
CA ARG A 130 -10.49 15.07 13.19
C ARG A 130 -10.68 16.39 13.96
N ALA A 131 -10.30 17.51 13.36
CA ALA A 131 -10.46 18.83 13.93
C ALA A 131 -11.87 19.42 13.72
N ASN A 132 -12.77 18.70 13.04
CA ASN A 132 -14.10 19.17 12.62
C ASN A 132 -14.06 20.52 11.87
N LYS A 133 -13.05 20.68 10.98
CA LYS A 133 -12.78 21.90 10.20
C LYS A 133 -13.04 21.72 8.71
N LEU A 134 -13.90 20.76 8.31
CA LEU A 134 -14.29 20.59 6.93
C LEU A 134 -15.25 21.70 6.50
N THR A 135 -15.05 22.22 5.29
CA THR A 135 -15.92 23.19 4.64
C THR A 135 -16.83 22.51 3.62
N VAL A 136 -17.82 23.23 3.07
CA VAL A 136 -18.72 22.67 2.05
C VAL A 136 -17.95 22.28 0.78
N GLU A 137 -16.91 23.04 0.45
CA GLU A 137 -16.06 22.78 -0.71
C GLU A 137 -15.29 21.46 -0.58
N ASP A 138 -14.91 21.06 0.64
CA ASP A 138 -14.19 19.81 0.88
C ASP A 138 -15.02 18.54 0.50
N PHE A 139 -16.34 18.69 0.28
CA PHE A 139 -17.23 17.58 -0.07
C PHE A 139 -17.64 17.54 -1.55
N GLN A 140 -17.22 18.51 -2.35
CA GLN A 140 -17.70 18.66 -3.72
C GLN A 140 -16.73 18.11 -4.76
N GLY A 141 -17.27 17.58 -5.85
CA GLY A 141 -16.53 17.23 -7.05
C GLY A 141 -15.87 15.84 -7.04
N ALA A 142 -16.24 14.96 -6.10
CA ALA A 142 -15.79 13.56 -6.15
C ALA A 142 -16.33 12.86 -7.39
N ASN A 143 -15.46 12.24 -8.17
CA ASN A 143 -15.82 11.38 -9.30
C ASN A 143 -15.46 9.89 -9.07
N VAL A 144 -14.65 9.63 -8.06
CA VAL A 144 -14.29 8.31 -7.55
C VAL A 144 -14.44 8.33 -6.03
N SER A 145 -14.80 7.22 -5.41
CA SER A 145 -14.82 7.10 -3.95
C SER A 145 -14.03 5.90 -3.46
N LEU A 146 -13.42 6.03 -2.28
CA LEU A 146 -12.70 4.98 -1.58
C LEU A 146 -13.32 4.77 -0.19
N THR A 147 -13.66 3.53 0.13
CA THR A 147 -14.09 3.12 1.46
C THR A 147 -13.24 1.96 1.96
N ASN A 148 -12.85 1.97 3.23
CA ASN A 148 -12.06 0.90 3.83
C ASN A 148 -12.73 0.32 5.07
N PRO A 149 -13.74 -0.56 4.91
CA PRO A 149 -14.34 -1.28 6.03
C PRO A 149 -13.44 -2.40 6.59
N GLY A 150 -12.34 -2.72 5.92
CA GLY A 150 -11.37 -3.72 6.39
C GLY A 150 -10.69 -3.37 7.70
N THR A 151 -10.64 -2.09 8.06
CA THR A 151 -10.10 -1.63 9.36
C THR A 151 -10.88 -2.15 10.58
N ILE A 152 -12.13 -2.56 10.40
CA ILE A 152 -12.98 -3.16 11.42
C ILE A 152 -13.23 -4.65 11.19
N GLY A 153 -12.45 -5.29 10.29
CA GLY A 153 -12.51 -6.72 10.02
C GLY A 153 -13.46 -7.15 8.91
N THR A 154 -14.10 -6.24 8.19
CA THR A 154 -14.97 -6.59 7.06
C THR A 154 -14.13 -7.13 5.91
N VAL A 155 -14.34 -8.39 5.50
CA VAL A 155 -13.55 -9.04 4.44
C VAL A 155 -13.81 -8.40 3.07
N GLN A 156 -15.07 -8.12 2.76
CA GLN A 156 -15.49 -7.41 1.54
C GLN A 156 -16.81 -6.69 1.75
N SER A 157 -17.06 -5.67 0.96
CA SER A 157 -18.31 -4.92 0.96
C SER A 157 -18.73 -4.55 -0.45
N VAL A 158 -20.02 -4.34 -0.66
CA VAL A 158 -20.59 -3.79 -1.89
C VAL A 158 -21.16 -2.40 -1.55
N PRO A 159 -20.31 -1.35 -1.58
CA PRO A 159 -20.75 -0.02 -1.22
C PRO A 159 -21.71 0.57 -2.27
N ARG A 160 -22.57 1.50 -1.85
CA ARG A 160 -23.46 2.21 -2.75
C ARG A 160 -22.74 3.32 -3.48
N LEU A 161 -22.90 3.36 -4.81
CA LEU A 161 -22.35 4.40 -5.65
C LEU A 161 -23.29 5.61 -5.66
N MET A 162 -22.73 6.80 -5.51
CA MET A 162 -23.50 8.05 -5.59
C MET A 162 -23.65 8.48 -7.06
N PRO A 163 -24.78 9.11 -7.43
CA PRO A 163 -24.97 9.65 -8.78
C PRO A 163 -23.83 10.62 -9.17
N GLY A 164 -23.39 10.54 -10.43
CA GLY A 164 -22.32 11.39 -10.97
C GLY A 164 -20.89 10.87 -10.69
N GLN A 165 -20.74 9.77 -9.94
CA GLN A 165 -19.47 9.09 -9.76
C GLN A 165 -19.35 7.89 -10.68
N GLY A 166 -18.15 7.60 -11.19
CA GLY A 166 -17.89 6.43 -12.01
C GLY A 166 -17.78 5.16 -11.19
N VAL A 167 -17.03 5.21 -10.10
CA VAL A 167 -16.72 4.03 -9.29
C VAL A 167 -16.58 4.36 -7.80
N ILE A 168 -16.97 3.42 -6.96
CA ILE A 168 -16.59 3.36 -5.55
C ILE A 168 -15.82 2.08 -5.29
N VAL A 169 -14.63 2.22 -4.71
CA VAL A 169 -13.75 1.10 -4.40
C VAL A 169 -13.82 0.78 -2.92
N GLY A 170 -14.07 -0.49 -2.60
CA GLY A 170 -14.04 -1.01 -1.24
C GLY A 170 -12.77 -1.80 -0.99
N VAL A 171 -12.13 -1.56 0.17
CA VAL A 171 -10.95 -2.29 0.63
C VAL A 171 -11.34 -3.16 1.82
N GLY A 172 -11.18 -4.48 1.68
CA GLY A 172 -11.44 -5.44 2.74
C GLY A 172 -10.31 -5.52 3.77
N SER A 173 -10.52 -6.34 4.79
CA SER A 173 -9.49 -6.66 5.78
C SER A 173 -8.32 -7.39 5.14
N ILE A 174 -7.12 -7.14 5.70
CA ILE A 174 -5.90 -7.88 5.35
C ILE A 174 -5.74 -8.99 6.36
N ASP A 175 -5.99 -10.22 5.94
CA ASP A 175 -5.91 -11.41 6.79
C ASP A 175 -5.57 -12.66 5.97
N TYR A 176 -5.23 -13.75 6.65
CA TYR A 176 -5.10 -15.05 5.99
C TYR A 176 -6.45 -15.53 5.46
N PRO A 177 -6.45 -16.24 4.31
CA PRO A 177 -7.67 -16.92 3.85
C PRO A 177 -8.25 -17.82 4.94
N ALA A 178 -9.57 -17.98 4.99
CA ALA A 178 -10.28 -18.67 6.05
C ALA A 178 -9.76 -20.10 6.30
N GLU A 179 -9.29 -20.76 5.25
CA GLU A 179 -8.73 -22.12 5.27
C GLU A 179 -7.44 -22.22 6.09
N PHE A 180 -6.73 -21.10 6.26
CA PHE A 180 -5.44 -21.02 6.96
C PHE A 180 -5.53 -20.40 8.36
N GLN A 181 -6.66 -19.83 8.76
CA GLN A 181 -6.79 -19.11 10.05
C GLN A 181 -6.67 -20.03 11.27
N GLY A 182 -6.80 -21.34 11.09
CA GLY A 182 -6.56 -22.34 12.15
C GLY A 182 -5.10 -22.76 12.31
N SER A 183 -4.18 -22.27 11.47
CA SER A 183 -2.76 -22.63 11.49
C SER A 183 -1.96 -21.62 12.28
N ASP A 184 -0.88 -22.07 12.93
CA ASP A 184 0.05 -21.17 13.59
C ASP A 184 0.89 -20.35 12.59
N GLU A 185 1.29 -19.15 12.98
CA GLU A 185 1.98 -18.20 12.10
C GLU A 185 3.33 -18.72 11.59
N ARG A 186 4.03 -19.56 12.37
CA ARG A 186 5.33 -20.14 11.94
C ARG A 186 5.12 -21.15 10.81
N SER A 187 4.08 -21.99 10.92
CA SER A 187 3.71 -22.93 9.86
C SER A 187 3.31 -22.21 8.59
N LEU A 188 2.51 -21.13 8.68
CA LEU A 188 2.13 -20.31 7.53
C LEU A 188 3.32 -19.64 6.86
N THR A 189 4.23 -19.07 7.65
CA THR A 189 5.49 -18.49 7.14
C THR A 189 6.36 -19.53 6.45
N ARG A 190 6.44 -20.72 7.01
CA ARG A 190 7.21 -21.84 6.42
C ARG A 190 6.63 -22.32 5.11
N LEU A 191 5.30 -22.35 5.01
CA LEU A 191 4.57 -22.74 3.80
C LEU A 191 4.50 -21.62 2.75
N GLY A 192 4.98 -20.41 3.05
CA GLY A 192 4.88 -19.28 2.13
C GLY A 192 3.43 -18.79 1.92
N VAL A 193 2.56 -18.94 2.91
CA VAL A 193 1.17 -18.46 2.82
C VAL A 193 1.12 -16.96 3.05
N SER A 194 0.58 -16.22 2.07
CA SER A 194 0.35 -14.77 2.16
C SER A 194 -1.01 -14.46 2.74
N LYS A 195 -1.10 -13.38 3.52
CA LYS A 195 -2.39 -12.70 3.73
C LYS A 195 -2.90 -12.16 2.41
N VAL A 196 -4.21 -11.97 2.33
CA VAL A 196 -4.90 -11.42 1.17
C VAL A 196 -5.73 -10.21 1.56
N VAL A 197 -5.97 -9.34 0.59
CA VAL A 197 -6.95 -8.25 0.69
C VAL A 197 -7.92 -8.36 -0.48
N THR A 198 -9.22 -8.29 -0.20
CA THR A 198 -10.24 -8.23 -1.25
C THR A 198 -10.52 -6.77 -1.60
N ILE A 199 -10.34 -6.43 -2.86
CA ILE A 199 -10.68 -5.11 -3.40
C ILE A 199 -11.93 -5.26 -4.24
N THR A 200 -12.92 -4.39 -4.01
CA THR A 200 -14.18 -4.37 -4.73
C THR A 200 -14.30 -3.10 -5.56
N SER A 201 -14.83 -3.22 -6.76
CA SER A 201 -15.11 -2.11 -7.67
C SER A 201 -16.59 -2.13 -7.97
N THR A 202 -17.35 -1.20 -7.39
CA THR A 202 -18.77 -0.98 -7.70
C THR A 202 -18.88 0.26 -8.58
N TYR A 203 -19.43 0.09 -9.77
CA TYR A 203 -19.38 1.11 -10.84
C TYR A 203 -20.74 1.32 -11.49
N ASP A 204 -20.92 2.47 -12.15
CA ASP A 204 -22.11 2.80 -12.92
C ASP A 204 -22.09 2.02 -14.24
N HIS A 205 -22.95 0.99 -14.34
CA HIS A 205 -22.96 0.08 -15.49
C HIS A 205 -23.57 0.70 -16.76
N ARG A 206 -24.03 1.94 -16.69
CA ARG A 206 -24.46 2.68 -17.89
C ARG A 206 -23.30 3.18 -18.72
N ILE A 207 -22.12 3.41 -18.09
CA ILE A 207 -20.93 4.02 -18.71
C ILE A 207 -19.68 3.18 -18.60
N ILE A 208 -19.59 2.27 -17.63
CA ILE A 208 -18.44 1.39 -17.40
C ILE A 208 -18.85 -0.06 -17.63
N GLN A 209 -18.06 -0.75 -18.45
CA GLN A 209 -18.28 -2.16 -18.76
C GLN A 209 -17.55 -3.07 -17.75
N GLY A 210 -18.06 -4.31 -17.60
CA GLY A 210 -17.44 -5.30 -16.71
C GLY A 210 -15.97 -5.58 -17.04
N ALA A 211 -15.60 -5.57 -18.32
CA ALA A 211 -14.22 -5.72 -18.76
C ALA A 211 -13.31 -4.58 -18.27
N GLU A 212 -13.79 -3.33 -18.29
CA GLU A 212 -13.05 -2.16 -17.79
C GLU A 212 -12.82 -2.28 -16.28
N SER A 213 -13.86 -2.66 -15.52
CA SER A 213 -13.72 -2.91 -14.07
C SER A 213 -12.75 -4.07 -13.78
N GLY A 214 -12.78 -5.12 -14.60
CA GLY A 214 -11.83 -6.23 -14.51
C GLY A 214 -10.39 -5.81 -14.78
N MET A 215 -10.15 -5.01 -15.83
CA MET A 215 -8.84 -4.45 -16.17
C MET A 215 -8.33 -3.50 -15.07
N PHE A 216 -9.20 -2.65 -14.56
CA PHE A 216 -8.88 -1.76 -13.44
C PHE A 216 -8.39 -2.54 -12.22
N LEU A 217 -9.15 -3.54 -11.77
CA LEU A 217 -8.76 -4.36 -10.62
C LEU A 217 -7.50 -5.20 -10.90
N LYS A 218 -7.31 -5.65 -12.14
CA LYS A 218 -6.07 -6.33 -12.55
C LYS A 218 -4.87 -5.39 -12.42
N TYR A 219 -4.98 -4.16 -12.89
CA TYR A 219 -3.89 -3.20 -12.81
C TYR A 219 -3.57 -2.80 -11.36
N VAL A 220 -4.58 -2.59 -10.51
CA VAL A 220 -4.37 -2.40 -9.06
C VAL A 220 -3.61 -3.57 -8.45
N HIS A 221 -3.97 -4.81 -8.81
CA HIS A 221 -3.27 -6.01 -8.36
C HIS A 221 -1.80 -6.01 -8.80
N GLU A 222 -1.53 -5.69 -10.07
CA GLU A 222 -0.18 -5.61 -10.64
C GLU A 222 0.68 -4.56 -9.90
N LEU A 223 0.14 -3.37 -9.64
CA LEU A 223 0.82 -2.33 -8.86
C LEU A 223 1.16 -2.82 -7.44
N LEU A 224 0.21 -3.43 -6.76
CA LEU A 224 0.41 -3.93 -5.39
C LEU A 224 1.38 -5.13 -5.32
N LEU A 225 1.59 -5.85 -6.43
CA LEU A 225 2.64 -6.85 -6.61
C LEU A 225 3.97 -6.27 -7.16
N GLY A 226 4.10 -4.94 -7.20
CA GLY A 226 5.35 -4.26 -7.52
C GLY A 226 5.63 -4.14 -9.02
N GLN A 227 4.67 -4.47 -9.90
CA GLN A 227 4.82 -4.22 -11.33
C GLN A 227 4.75 -2.72 -11.63
N HIS A 228 5.17 -2.33 -12.83
CA HIS A 228 5.18 -0.92 -13.29
C HIS A 228 6.00 0.01 -12.39
N ASP A 229 7.08 -0.48 -11.79
CA ASP A 229 7.98 0.25 -10.89
C ASP A 229 7.30 0.94 -9.70
N PHE A 230 6.08 0.48 -9.35
CA PHE A 230 5.21 1.15 -8.38
C PHE A 230 5.89 1.44 -7.04
N TYR A 231 6.53 0.45 -6.41
CA TYR A 231 7.19 0.67 -5.13
C TYR A 231 8.51 1.43 -5.27
N HIS A 232 9.20 1.35 -6.41
CA HIS A 232 10.38 2.18 -6.69
C HIS A 232 10.02 3.66 -6.71
N ASP A 233 8.93 4.01 -7.41
CA ASP A 233 8.44 5.38 -7.46
C ASP A 233 7.93 5.87 -6.10
N VAL A 234 7.24 5.02 -5.35
CA VAL A 234 6.81 5.32 -3.97
C VAL A 234 8.02 5.58 -3.07
N PHE A 235 9.06 4.74 -3.10
CA PHE A 235 10.27 4.89 -2.29
C PHE A 235 11.03 6.15 -2.67
N ARG A 236 11.20 6.40 -3.98
CA ARG A 236 11.85 7.60 -4.51
C ARG A 236 11.14 8.87 -4.05
N SER A 237 9.83 8.94 -4.17
CA SER A 237 9.05 10.12 -3.76
C SER A 237 9.16 10.42 -2.26
N LEU A 238 9.36 9.38 -1.44
CA LEU A 238 9.54 9.51 0.02
C LEU A 238 11.00 9.75 0.42
N GLY A 239 11.94 9.71 -0.52
CA GLY A 239 13.37 9.78 -0.23
C GLY A 239 13.90 8.59 0.58
N VAL A 240 13.27 7.42 0.43
CA VAL A 240 13.75 6.18 1.06
C VAL A 240 14.96 5.67 0.28
N PRO A 241 16.16 5.56 0.91
CA PRO A 241 17.40 5.24 0.21
C PRO A 241 17.60 3.73 -0.05
N TYR A 242 16.58 2.92 0.18
CA TYR A 242 16.63 1.47 0.01
C TYR A 242 15.90 1.05 -1.25
N GLU A 243 16.36 -0.04 -1.85
CA GLU A 243 15.59 -0.70 -2.89
C GLU A 243 14.28 -1.26 -2.33
N ALA A 244 13.20 -1.12 -3.10
CA ALA A 244 11.92 -1.73 -2.77
C ALA A 244 12.03 -3.25 -2.89
N VAL A 245 11.47 -3.96 -1.91
CA VAL A 245 11.39 -5.42 -1.97
C VAL A 245 10.53 -5.82 -3.17
N GLN A 246 11.00 -6.80 -3.94
CA GLN A 246 10.32 -7.31 -5.12
C GLN A 246 9.48 -8.55 -4.80
N TRP A 247 8.40 -8.73 -5.55
CA TRP A 247 7.64 -9.97 -5.51
C TRP A 247 8.49 -11.12 -6.08
N HIS A 248 8.51 -12.22 -5.35
CA HIS A 248 9.13 -13.46 -5.79
C HIS A 248 8.26 -14.63 -5.38
N GLN A 249 8.14 -15.62 -6.27
CA GLN A 249 7.43 -16.84 -5.93
C GLN A 249 8.29 -17.65 -4.96
N ASP A 250 7.69 -18.20 -3.90
CA ASP A 250 8.43 -19.04 -2.96
C ASP A 250 8.86 -20.35 -3.65
N SER A 251 10.12 -20.72 -3.44
CA SER A 251 10.71 -21.93 -4.03
C SER A 251 10.58 -23.12 -3.10
N ASN A 252 9.49 -23.24 -2.38
CA ASN A 252 9.18 -24.33 -1.45
C ASN A 252 10.39 -24.93 -0.69
N LEU A 253 10.59 -24.43 0.50
CA LEU A 253 11.76 -24.74 1.33
C LEU A 253 11.54 -25.89 2.31
N LEU A 254 10.53 -26.72 2.07
CA LEU A 254 10.30 -27.87 2.96
C LEU A 254 11.39 -28.95 2.85
N ASP A 255 12.29 -28.85 1.87
CA ASP A 255 12.98 -30.02 1.39
C ASP A 255 14.49 -30.13 1.63
N SER A 256 15.18 -29.07 2.16
CA SER A 256 16.57 -29.35 2.48
C SER A 256 17.17 -28.55 3.62
N GLU A 257 17.78 -29.27 4.56
CA GLU A 257 18.68 -28.69 5.56
C GLU A 257 19.81 -27.91 4.86
N ASP A 258 20.26 -28.38 3.69
CA ASP A 258 21.30 -27.75 2.88
C ASP A 258 20.89 -26.34 2.40
N GLU A 259 19.66 -26.17 1.97
CA GLU A 259 19.15 -24.86 1.53
C GLU A 259 19.04 -23.87 2.69
N MET A 260 18.56 -24.31 3.85
CA MET A 260 18.53 -23.48 5.05
C MET A 260 19.95 -23.14 5.53
N LEU A 261 20.89 -24.06 5.45
CA LEU A 261 22.29 -23.81 5.76
C LEU A 261 22.90 -22.82 4.78
N HIS A 262 22.65 -23.00 3.48
CA HIS A 262 23.08 -22.06 2.45
C HIS A 262 22.55 -20.65 2.72
N LYS A 263 21.25 -20.48 2.97
CA LYS A 263 20.64 -19.19 3.30
C LYS A 263 21.23 -18.59 4.58
N GLN A 264 21.52 -19.41 5.60
CA GLN A 264 22.20 -18.95 6.81
C GLN A 264 23.60 -18.37 6.50
N MET A 265 24.35 -19.00 5.58
CA MET A 265 25.65 -18.48 5.14
C MET A 265 25.49 -17.15 4.39
N GLN A 266 24.46 -17.02 3.56
CA GLN A 266 24.16 -15.78 2.86
C GLN A 266 23.76 -14.64 3.83
N VAL A 267 22.99 -14.94 4.87
CA VAL A 267 22.68 -13.97 5.94
C VAL A 267 23.95 -13.54 6.68
N ALA A 268 24.86 -14.44 6.98
CA ALA A 268 26.15 -14.09 7.60
C ALA A 268 26.99 -13.17 6.69
N THR A 269 26.99 -13.44 5.39
CA THR A 269 27.65 -12.58 4.38
C THR A 269 26.99 -11.20 4.33
N LEU A 270 25.68 -11.13 4.31
CA LEU A 270 24.91 -9.87 4.32
C LEU A 270 25.21 -9.02 5.56
N ILE A 271 25.32 -9.64 6.74
CA ILE A 271 25.74 -8.96 7.97
C ILE A 271 27.13 -8.34 7.80
N ARG A 272 28.09 -9.13 7.28
CA ARG A 272 29.46 -8.66 7.04
C ARG A 272 29.48 -7.47 6.07
N VAL A 273 28.75 -7.55 4.98
CA VAL A 273 28.72 -6.47 3.97
C VAL A 273 28.11 -5.20 4.53
N HIS A 274 27.07 -5.28 5.37
CA HIS A 274 26.53 -4.10 6.05
C HIS A 274 27.55 -3.44 6.98
N ARG A 275 28.38 -4.23 7.68
CA ARG A 275 29.47 -3.69 8.52
C ARG A 275 30.53 -2.95 7.72
N VAL A 276 30.83 -3.41 6.50
CA VAL A 276 31.87 -2.84 5.63
C VAL A 276 31.33 -1.70 4.77
N ARG A 277 30.13 -1.82 4.22
CA ARG A 277 29.59 -0.91 3.18
C ARG A 277 28.28 -0.21 3.55
N GLY A 278 27.69 -0.52 4.71
CA GLY A 278 26.44 0.09 5.11
C GLY A 278 26.49 1.61 5.20
N HIS A 279 27.65 2.17 5.56
CA HIS A 279 27.87 3.62 5.62
C HIS A 279 27.71 4.33 4.27
N LEU A 280 27.83 3.62 3.14
CA LEU A 280 27.73 4.22 1.79
C LEU A 280 26.32 4.73 1.47
N ILE A 281 25.29 4.22 2.17
CA ILE A 281 23.90 4.69 2.04
C ILE A 281 23.44 5.50 3.26
N ALA A 282 24.37 5.89 4.13
CA ALA A 282 24.03 6.78 5.24
C ALA A 282 23.70 8.19 4.71
N ASP A 283 22.68 8.80 5.30
CA ASP A 283 22.26 10.18 4.98
C ASP A 283 23.22 11.17 5.63
N LEU A 284 24.34 11.39 4.97
CA LEU A 284 25.44 12.27 5.42
C LEU A 284 25.39 13.64 4.75
N ASP A 285 24.55 13.83 3.73
CA ASP A 285 24.47 15.07 2.96
C ASP A 285 23.19 15.84 3.31
N PRO A 286 23.27 16.86 4.19
CA PRO A 286 22.11 17.65 4.58
C PRO A 286 21.55 18.48 3.42
N LEU A 287 22.33 18.69 2.36
CA LEU A 287 21.91 19.44 1.18
C LEU A 287 21.29 18.55 0.10
N ARG A 288 21.41 17.23 0.24
CA ARG A 288 20.87 16.22 -0.69
C ARG A 288 21.27 16.47 -2.15
N TRP A 289 22.52 16.78 -2.37
CA TRP A 289 23.07 17.03 -3.72
C TRP A 289 23.13 15.78 -4.56
N LYS A 290 23.20 14.60 -3.93
CA LYS A 290 23.17 13.31 -4.59
C LYS A 290 22.08 12.46 -3.98
N GLU A 291 21.29 11.83 -4.84
CA GLU A 291 20.39 10.76 -4.40
C GLU A 291 21.24 9.58 -3.90
N PRO A 292 21.01 9.08 -2.68
CA PRO A 292 21.71 7.91 -2.20
C PRO A 292 21.35 6.71 -3.07
N GLN A 293 22.35 6.08 -3.67
CA GLN A 293 22.20 4.83 -4.40
C GLN A 293 22.65 3.67 -3.52
N MET A 294 21.79 2.70 -3.33
CA MET A 294 22.12 1.51 -2.57
C MET A 294 23.10 0.64 -3.37
N PRO A 295 24.29 0.33 -2.84
CA PRO A 295 25.15 -0.67 -3.44
C PRO A 295 24.44 -2.01 -3.54
N ILE A 296 24.56 -2.68 -4.67
CA ILE A 296 23.87 -3.95 -4.94
C ILE A 296 24.17 -5.04 -3.88
N GLU A 297 25.35 -4.99 -3.28
CA GLU A 297 25.75 -5.91 -2.23
C GLU A 297 25.01 -5.72 -0.90
N LEU A 298 24.30 -4.63 -0.70
CA LEU A 298 23.46 -4.39 0.48
C LEU A 298 22.03 -4.91 0.28
N ASP A 299 21.67 -5.30 -0.94
CA ASP A 299 20.38 -5.89 -1.25
C ASP A 299 20.36 -7.39 -0.91
N PRO A 300 19.44 -7.84 -0.02
CA PRO A 300 19.26 -9.27 0.27
C PRO A 300 19.02 -10.13 -0.98
N ALA A 301 18.37 -9.57 -2.01
CA ALA A 301 18.08 -10.28 -3.25
C ALA A 301 19.36 -10.76 -3.97
N THR A 302 20.46 -10.03 -3.84
CA THR A 302 21.79 -10.42 -4.38
C THR A 302 22.28 -11.74 -3.83
N TYR A 303 21.82 -12.11 -2.64
CA TYR A 303 22.17 -13.35 -1.94
C TYR A 303 21.12 -14.45 -2.07
N GLY A 304 20.15 -14.30 -2.98
CA GLY A 304 19.04 -15.23 -3.11
C GLY A 304 18.06 -15.24 -1.93
N LEU A 305 18.13 -14.21 -1.08
CA LEU A 305 17.18 -14.02 0.03
C LEU A 305 15.95 -13.30 -0.48
N THR A 306 14.79 -13.92 -0.35
CA THR A 306 13.55 -13.46 -0.95
C THR A 306 12.63 -12.79 0.08
N ILE A 307 11.51 -12.25 -0.39
CA ILE A 307 10.44 -11.71 0.43
C ILE A 307 9.93 -12.70 1.49
N TRP A 308 9.99 -14.01 1.21
CA TRP A 308 9.56 -15.07 2.12
C TRP A 308 10.56 -15.32 3.25
N ASP A 309 11.84 -15.05 3.02
CA ASP A 309 12.89 -15.20 4.03
C ASP A 309 12.84 -14.11 5.10
N LEU A 310 12.18 -12.98 4.83
CA LEU A 310 12.12 -11.85 5.76
C LEU A 310 11.47 -12.18 7.12
N ASP A 311 10.56 -13.12 7.16
CA ASP A 311 9.90 -13.56 8.39
C ASP A 311 10.51 -14.86 8.96
N ARG A 312 11.48 -15.46 8.24
CA ARG A 312 12.21 -16.67 8.69
C ARG A 312 13.30 -16.32 9.68
N GLN A 313 13.55 -17.26 10.61
CA GLN A 313 14.52 -17.10 11.70
C GLN A 313 15.93 -17.51 11.28
N PHE A 314 16.89 -16.63 11.50
CA PHE A 314 18.31 -16.85 11.23
C PHE A 314 19.16 -16.57 12.46
N LEU A 315 20.36 -17.18 12.52
CA LEU A 315 21.38 -16.86 13.51
C LEU A 315 21.98 -15.50 13.16
N THR A 316 22.07 -14.61 14.16
CA THR A 316 22.49 -13.20 13.96
C THR A 316 24.01 -12.99 14.13
N GLY A 317 24.74 -13.99 14.61
CA GLY A 317 26.14 -13.79 15.04
C GLY A 317 26.31 -12.76 16.15
N GLY A 318 25.27 -12.55 16.98
CA GLY A 318 25.27 -11.59 18.10
C GLY A 318 24.83 -10.17 17.73
N VAL A 319 24.48 -9.89 16.46
CA VAL A 319 23.93 -8.58 16.05
C VAL A 319 22.62 -8.34 16.79
N GLY A 320 22.47 -7.12 17.34
CA GLY A 320 21.31 -6.71 18.12
C GLY A 320 21.22 -7.38 19.50
N GLY A 321 22.28 -8.05 19.98
CA GLY A 321 22.32 -8.70 21.29
C GLY A 321 21.46 -9.97 21.40
N VAL A 322 20.94 -10.49 20.28
CA VAL A 322 20.10 -11.69 20.26
C VAL A 322 20.75 -12.80 19.43
N ARG A 323 20.51 -14.06 19.82
CA ARG A 323 21.08 -15.21 19.11
C ARG A 323 20.38 -15.50 17.77
N LYS A 324 19.07 -15.30 17.73
CA LYS A 324 18.22 -15.51 16.53
C LYS A 324 17.26 -14.34 16.34
N SER A 325 17.01 -13.98 15.11
CA SER A 325 16.04 -12.94 14.72
C SER A 325 15.45 -13.26 13.35
N THR A 326 14.31 -12.65 13.01
CA THR A 326 13.85 -12.67 11.62
C THR A 326 14.83 -11.89 10.75
N LEU A 327 14.94 -12.24 9.47
CA LEU A 327 15.78 -11.49 8.54
C LEU A 327 15.33 -10.02 8.44
N GLY A 328 14.02 -9.78 8.46
CA GLY A 328 13.47 -8.42 8.40
C GLY A 328 13.85 -7.55 9.60
N ASP A 329 13.84 -8.10 10.81
CA ASP A 329 14.26 -7.39 12.02
C ASP A 329 15.77 -7.20 12.06
N LEU A 330 16.54 -8.22 11.63
CA LEU A 330 18.00 -8.15 11.49
C LEU A 330 18.42 -7.04 10.53
N LEU A 331 17.78 -6.93 9.35
CA LEU A 331 17.99 -5.83 8.41
C LEU A 331 17.65 -4.48 9.03
N GLY A 332 16.59 -4.41 9.84
CA GLY A 332 16.26 -3.22 10.60
C GLY A 332 17.41 -2.77 11.49
N VAL A 333 17.97 -3.69 12.29
CA VAL A 333 19.11 -3.42 13.18
C VAL A 333 20.37 -3.01 12.39
N LEU A 334 20.68 -3.70 11.29
CA LEU A 334 21.85 -3.38 10.45
C LEU A 334 21.71 -1.98 9.83
N ARG A 335 20.54 -1.65 9.30
CA ARG A 335 20.26 -0.31 8.74
C ARG A 335 20.31 0.77 9.82
N ASP A 336 19.86 0.47 11.04
CA ASP A 336 19.96 1.40 12.16
C ASP A 336 21.39 1.65 12.58
N ALA A 337 22.24 0.62 12.59
CA ALA A 337 23.61 0.71 13.04
C ALA A 337 24.53 1.39 12.01
N TYR A 338 24.33 1.11 10.70
CA TYR A 338 25.31 1.48 9.66
C TYR A 338 24.79 2.44 8.59
N CYS A 339 23.47 2.61 8.45
CA CYS A 339 22.89 3.30 7.29
C CYS A 339 22.06 4.54 7.67
N ARG A 340 22.27 5.13 8.84
CA ARG A 340 21.54 6.33 9.30
C ARG A 340 22.27 7.62 8.93
N THR A 341 22.26 8.59 9.82
CA THR A 341 22.88 9.92 9.67
C THR A 341 24.36 9.94 10.09
N ILE A 342 24.92 8.82 10.51
CA ILE A 342 26.33 8.65 10.86
C ILE A 342 26.87 7.50 10.04
N GLY A 343 27.89 7.77 9.24
CA GLY A 343 28.61 6.75 8.49
C GLY A 343 29.65 6.08 9.39
N VAL A 344 29.36 4.85 9.80
CA VAL A 344 30.27 4.05 10.61
C VAL A 344 30.78 2.89 9.77
N GLU A 345 32.10 2.77 9.64
CA GLU A 345 32.79 1.65 9.06
C GLU A 345 33.50 0.88 10.17
N TYR A 346 33.04 -0.32 10.48
CA TYR A 346 33.62 -1.18 11.51
C TYR A 346 34.02 -2.53 10.90
N MET A 347 35.31 -2.79 10.92
CA MET A 347 35.92 -4.00 10.35
C MET A 347 36.19 -5.10 11.38
N HIS A 348 35.71 -4.98 12.60
CA HIS A 348 35.99 -5.93 13.68
C HIS A 348 34.90 -6.93 13.96
#